data_975e221c589b2a74cfa72b3171dac5cd
#
_entry.id   975e221c589b2a74cfa72b3171dac5cd
#
_cell.length_a   1.000
_cell.length_b   1.000
_cell.length_c   1.000
_cell.angle_alpha   90.00
_cell.angle_beta   90.00
_cell.angle_gamma   90.00
#
_symmetry.space_group_name_H-M   'P 1'
#
loop_
_entity.id
_entity.type
_entity.pdbx_description
1 polymer ?
#
loop_
_entity_poly.entity_id
_entity_poly.type
_entity_poly.pdbx_seq_one_letter_code
_entity_poly.pdbx_strand_id
1 'polypeptide(L)'
;MTRAFIWDLDGTLLDSYEAILDGIAETYAYYSLDFDRKAVHAFILQQSVQSLLEDVAREHGLDAEEMNRYRASSLREKNAQVHLMQGAREILTWAKEEGIAQFVYTHKGKNAYPILEDLGILSYFQEIVTTDNGFRRKPDPEGVDYLVDKYQLERSETYYIGDRTLDVDLADNAGIGSINFLDYKPDVNHSIQRLDDIRFYFEEEKS
;
A
#
# COMPACT_ATOMS: atom_id res chain seq x y z
N MET A 1 -7.79 -3.05 25.41
CA MET A 1 -7.90 -3.70 24.07
C MET A 1 -6.67 -3.27 23.29
N THR A 2 -6.08 -4.12 22.49
CA THR A 2 -4.86 -3.78 21.76
C THR A 2 -5.25 -3.17 20.42
N ARG A 3 -4.84 -1.93 20.18
CA ARG A 3 -5.03 -1.25 18.90
C ARG A 3 -4.19 -1.92 17.81
N ALA A 4 -4.64 -1.89 16.56
CA ALA A 4 -3.93 -2.48 15.44
C ALA A 4 -3.89 -1.53 14.23
N PHE A 5 -2.73 -1.46 13.57
CA PHE A 5 -2.52 -0.75 12.33
C PHE A 5 -2.20 -1.72 11.21
N ILE A 6 -2.91 -1.59 10.10
CA ILE A 6 -2.65 -2.30 8.85
C ILE A 6 -2.20 -1.26 7.83
N TRP A 7 -0.97 -1.34 7.38
CA TRP A 7 -0.33 -0.36 6.53
C TRP A 7 -0.36 -0.76 5.06
N ASP A 8 -0.70 0.17 4.17
CA ASP A 8 -0.22 0.09 2.79
C ASP A 8 1.28 0.42 2.72
N LEU A 9 1.91 0.12 1.61
CA LEU A 9 3.33 0.41 1.39
C LEU A 9 3.55 1.56 0.42
N ASP A 10 3.17 1.38 -0.86
CA ASP A 10 3.46 2.35 -1.93
C ASP A 10 2.66 3.64 -1.73
N GLY A 11 3.34 4.77 -1.59
CA GLY A 11 2.72 6.07 -1.32
C GLY A 11 2.36 6.31 0.15
N THR A 12 2.47 5.30 1.02
CA THR A 12 2.14 5.40 2.45
C THR A 12 3.39 5.32 3.32
N LEU A 13 4.03 4.17 3.40
CA LEU A 13 5.32 4.01 4.10
C LEU A 13 6.52 4.15 3.15
N LEU A 14 6.31 3.90 1.85
CA LEU A 14 7.35 3.91 0.82
C LEU A 14 7.12 5.03 -0.19
N ASP A 15 8.13 5.87 -0.38
CA ASP A 15 8.25 6.76 -1.53
C ASP A 15 8.76 5.95 -2.72
N SER A 16 7.82 5.39 -3.48
CA SER A 16 8.08 4.38 -4.51
C SER A 16 7.45 4.69 -5.86
N TYR A 17 6.61 5.72 -5.98
CA TYR A 17 5.89 5.99 -7.24
C TYR A 17 6.82 6.31 -8.40
N GLU A 18 7.92 7.01 -8.17
CA GLU A 18 8.91 7.29 -9.22
C GLU A 18 9.54 5.99 -9.75
N ALA A 19 9.95 5.08 -8.86
CA ALA A 19 10.50 3.78 -9.24
C ALA A 19 9.47 2.92 -10.00
N ILE A 20 8.19 2.97 -9.58
CA ILE A 20 7.09 2.27 -10.26
C ILE A 20 6.89 2.80 -11.67
N LEU A 21 6.85 4.13 -11.83
CA LEU A 21 6.67 4.79 -13.12
C LEU A 21 7.85 4.51 -14.06
N ASP A 22 9.07 4.49 -13.55
CA ASP A 22 10.25 4.13 -14.33
C ASP A 22 10.20 2.68 -14.81
N GLY A 23 9.75 1.75 -13.97
CA GLY A 23 9.53 0.35 -14.36
C GLY A 23 8.44 0.19 -15.43
N ILE A 24 7.37 0.98 -15.37
CA ILE A 24 6.33 1.01 -16.41
C ILE A 24 6.89 1.61 -17.71
N ALA A 25 7.63 2.71 -17.63
CA ALA A 25 8.24 3.35 -18.79
C ALA A 25 9.17 2.40 -19.55
N GLU A 26 10.00 1.62 -18.85
CA GLU A 26 10.85 0.60 -19.47
C GLU A 26 10.04 -0.53 -20.10
N THR A 27 8.93 -0.95 -19.45
CA THR A 27 8.03 -1.95 -20.02
C THR A 27 7.40 -1.44 -21.33
N TYR A 28 6.91 -0.20 -21.35
CA TYR A 28 6.35 0.41 -22.54
C TYR A 28 7.39 0.52 -23.66
N ALA A 29 8.63 0.94 -23.32
CA ALA A 29 9.72 1.02 -24.29
C ALA A 29 10.06 -0.36 -24.89
N TYR A 30 10.09 -1.42 -24.07
CA TYR A 30 10.34 -2.79 -24.54
C TYR A 30 9.30 -3.27 -25.57
N TYR A 31 8.03 -2.93 -25.36
CA TYR A 31 6.93 -3.27 -26.26
C TYR A 31 6.69 -2.21 -27.35
N SER A 32 7.57 -1.18 -27.47
CA SER A 32 7.44 -0.07 -28.44
C SER A 32 6.11 0.70 -28.32
N LEU A 33 5.67 0.91 -27.09
CA LEU A 33 4.45 1.65 -26.76
C LEU A 33 4.79 3.10 -26.38
N ASP A 34 3.88 4.04 -26.68
CA ASP A 34 3.99 5.42 -26.25
C ASP A 34 3.73 5.55 -24.74
N PHE A 35 4.59 6.29 -24.03
CA PHE A 35 4.51 6.47 -22.60
C PHE A 35 4.25 7.93 -22.21
N ASP A 36 3.07 8.19 -21.62
CA ASP A 36 2.76 9.46 -20.96
C ASP A 36 2.81 9.29 -19.44
N ARG A 37 3.91 9.77 -18.82
CA ARG A 37 4.14 9.64 -17.38
C ARG A 37 3.02 10.21 -16.53
N LYS A 38 2.43 11.35 -16.94
CA LYS A 38 1.35 11.99 -16.15
C LYS A 38 0.05 11.20 -16.23
N ALA A 39 -0.31 10.76 -17.42
CA ALA A 39 -1.51 9.95 -17.63
C ALA A 39 -1.40 8.60 -16.90
N VAL A 40 -0.25 7.93 -17.02
CA VAL A 40 0.02 6.67 -16.33
C VAL A 40 -0.01 6.85 -14.80
N HIS A 41 0.61 7.92 -14.27
CA HIS A 41 0.59 8.20 -12.84
C HIS A 41 -0.85 8.42 -12.34
N ALA A 42 -1.62 9.26 -13.01
CA ALA A 42 -3.02 9.50 -12.65
C ALA A 42 -3.86 8.20 -12.67
N PHE A 43 -3.61 7.33 -13.65
CA PHE A 43 -4.30 6.05 -13.76
C PHE A 43 -3.98 5.12 -12.58
N ILE A 44 -2.69 4.93 -12.25
CA ILE A 44 -2.30 3.98 -11.19
C ILE A 44 -2.69 4.43 -9.78
N LEU A 45 -2.88 5.73 -9.57
CA LEU A 45 -3.43 6.26 -8.31
C LEU A 45 -4.92 5.92 -8.15
N GLN A 46 -5.70 5.91 -9.24
CA GLN A 46 -7.13 5.62 -9.22
C GLN A 46 -7.44 4.13 -9.32
N GLN A 47 -6.64 3.39 -10.08
CA GLN A 47 -6.86 1.99 -10.38
C GLN A 47 -5.72 1.13 -9.79
N SER A 48 -4.96 0.46 -10.66
CA SER A 48 -3.75 -0.27 -10.26
C SER A 48 -2.81 -0.41 -11.45
N VAL A 49 -1.54 -0.73 -11.17
CA VAL A 49 -0.57 -1.07 -12.24
C VAL A 49 -1.02 -2.30 -13.01
N GLN A 50 -1.62 -3.28 -12.35
CA GLN A 50 -2.15 -4.46 -13.04
C GLN A 50 -3.27 -4.10 -14.01
N SER A 51 -4.26 -3.31 -13.58
CA SER A 51 -5.35 -2.86 -14.46
C SER A 51 -4.83 -2.08 -15.66
N LEU A 52 -3.81 -1.22 -15.45
CA LEU A 52 -3.15 -0.51 -16.54
C LEU A 52 -2.56 -1.49 -17.57
N LEU A 53 -1.80 -2.49 -17.12
CA LEU A 53 -1.16 -3.45 -18.02
C LEU A 53 -2.18 -4.34 -18.73
N GLU A 54 -3.28 -4.71 -18.06
CA GLU A 54 -4.39 -5.46 -18.66
C GLU A 54 -5.10 -4.67 -19.76
N ASP A 55 -5.36 -3.38 -19.53
CA ASP A 55 -5.99 -2.50 -20.52
C ASP A 55 -5.09 -2.29 -21.74
N VAL A 56 -3.82 -1.98 -21.52
CA VAL A 56 -2.82 -1.82 -22.58
C VAL A 56 -2.62 -3.10 -23.37
N ALA A 57 -2.51 -4.24 -22.68
CA ALA A 57 -2.37 -5.54 -23.33
C ALA A 57 -3.57 -5.85 -24.25
N ARG A 58 -4.78 -5.56 -23.77
CA ARG A 58 -6.01 -5.74 -24.55
C ARG A 58 -6.04 -4.82 -25.80
N GLU A 59 -5.63 -3.56 -25.65
CA GLU A 59 -5.61 -2.60 -26.73
C GLU A 59 -4.59 -2.96 -27.84
N HIS A 60 -3.42 -3.46 -27.43
CA HIS A 60 -2.31 -3.73 -28.35
C HIS A 60 -2.14 -5.23 -28.71
N GLY A 61 -3.02 -6.10 -28.23
CA GLY A 61 -2.94 -7.54 -28.51
C GLY A 61 -1.71 -8.22 -27.86
N LEU A 62 -1.30 -7.75 -26.70
CA LEU A 62 -0.17 -8.25 -25.90
C LEU A 62 -0.66 -9.15 -24.76
N ASP A 63 0.29 -9.82 -24.08
CA ASP A 63 0.03 -10.62 -22.88
C ASP A 63 0.34 -9.80 -21.61
N ALA A 64 -0.71 -9.52 -20.82
CA ALA A 64 -0.59 -8.72 -19.60
C ALA A 64 0.31 -9.39 -18.53
N GLU A 65 0.29 -10.72 -18.44
CA GLU A 65 1.15 -11.44 -17.50
C GLU A 65 2.62 -11.35 -17.90
N GLU A 66 2.91 -11.43 -19.19
CA GLU A 66 4.26 -11.26 -19.71
C GLU A 66 4.77 -9.84 -19.48
N MET A 67 3.95 -8.83 -19.76
CA MET A 67 4.25 -7.43 -19.46
C MET A 67 4.55 -7.22 -17.97
N ASN A 68 3.74 -7.81 -17.09
CA ASN A 68 3.94 -7.70 -15.64
C ASN A 68 5.20 -8.43 -15.17
N ARG A 69 5.53 -9.59 -15.74
CA ARG A 69 6.81 -10.30 -15.46
C ARG A 69 8.02 -9.47 -15.87
N TYR A 70 7.99 -8.85 -17.05
CA TYR A 70 9.05 -7.96 -17.52
C TYR A 70 9.23 -6.78 -16.56
N ARG A 71 8.14 -6.08 -16.25
CA ARG A 71 8.13 -4.97 -15.30
C ARG A 71 8.69 -5.37 -13.92
N ALA A 72 8.28 -6.53 -13.40
CA ALA A 72 8.73 -7.02 -12.10
C ALA A 72 10.24 -7.32 -12.08
N SER A 73 10.81 -7.79 -13.19
CA SER A 73 12.26 -8.01 -13.31
C SER A 73 13.03 -6.68 -13.34
N SER A 74 12.53 -5.69 -14.08
CA SER A 74 13.11 -4.33 -14.13
C SER A 74 13.05 -3.63 -12.77
N LEU A 75 11.96 -3.80 -12.02
CA LEU A 75 11.81 -3.21 -10.68
C LEU A 75 12.80 -3.76 -9.66
N ARG A 76 13.25 -5.01 -9.78
CA ARG A 76 14.25 -5.57 -8.85
C ARG A 76 15.56 -4.78 -8.86
N GLU A 77 15.96 -4.28 -10.02
CA GLU A 77 17.15 -3.43 -10.17
C GLU A 77 16.93 -2.02 -9.60
N LYS A 78 15.66 -1.60 -9.45
CA LYS A 78 15.26 -0.26 -8.97
C LYS A 78 14.87 -0.22 -7.49
N ASN A 79 14.90 -1.33 -6.77
CA ASN A 79 14.60 -1.37 -5.33
C ASN A 79 15.48 -0.38 -4.54
N ALA A 80 16.71 -0.13 -5.00
CA ALA A 80 17.63 0.87 -4.42
C ALA A 80 17.13 2.33 -4.54
N GLN A 81 16.09 2.59 -5.35
CA GLN A 81 15.48 3.93 -5.52
C GLN A 81 14.25 4.12 -4.63
N VAL A 82 13.81 3.07 -3.94
CA VAL A 82 12.68 3.15 -3.01
C VAL A 82 13.20 3.66 -1.67
N HIS A 83 12.57 4.71 -1.16
CA HIS A 83 12.91 5.32 0.13
C HIS A 83 11.73 5.25 1.09
N LEU A 84 11.98 5.50 2.38
CA LEU A 84 10.89 5.70 3.33
C LEU A 84 10.22 7.05 3.10
N MET A 85 8.90 7.07 3.21
CA MET A 85 8.16 8.33 3.35
C MET A 85 8.63 9.05 4.61
N GLN A 86 8.58 10.39 4.56
CA GLN A 86 8.94 11.22 5.70
C GLN A 86 8.07 10.87 6.92
N GLY A 87 8.70 10.59 8.06
CA GLY A 87 8.01 10.22 9.30
C GLY A 87 7.65 8.73 9.40
N ALA A 88 7.91 7.90 8.36
CA ALA A 88 7.51 6.49 8.37
C ALA A 88 8.19 5.69 9.50
N ARG A 89 9.50 5.84 9.69
CA ARG A 89 10.22 5.16 10.76
C ARG A 89 9.77 5.61 12.15
N GLU A 90 9.57 6.91 12.29
CA GLU A 90 9.15 7.55 13.53
C GLU A 90 7.78 7.07 13.98
N ILE A 91 6.81 7.00 13.04
CA ILE A 91 5.45 6.54 13.38
C ILE A 91 5.42 5.04 13.69
N LEU A 92 6.18 4.22 12.94
CA LEU A 92 6.30 2.78 13.22
C LEU A 92 6.93 2.52 14.59
N THR A 93 7.94 3.30 14.97
CA THR A 93 8.59 3.21 16.28
C THR A 93 7.63 3.61 17.38
N TRP A 94 6.95 4.74 17.24
CA TRP A 94 5.93 5.18 18.21
C TRP A 94 4.81 4.13 18.38
N ALA A 95 4.26 3.61 17.29
CA ALA A 95 3.22 2.59 17.35
C ALA A 95 3.69 1.34 18.10
N LYS A 96 4.95 0.93 17.91
CA LYS A 96 5.55 -0.18 18.65
C LYS A 96 5.70 0.12 20.14
N GLU A 97 6.13 1.33 20.50
CA GLU A 97 6.28 1.79 21.88
C GLU A 97 4.93 1.88 22.62
N GLU A 98 3.86 2.27 21.91
CA GLU A 98 2.48 2.28 22.40
C GLU A 98 1.84 0.89 22.45
N GLY A 99 2.55 -0.16 22.04
CA GLY A 99 2.03 -1.53 22.03
C GLY A 99 0.99 -1.81 20.97
N ILE A 100 0.94 -0.97 19.91
CA ILE A 100 0.03 -1.14 18.78
C ILE A 100 0.53 -2.29 17.89
N ALA A 101 -0.33 -3.25 17.59
CA ALA A 101 0.00 -4.33 16.68
C ALA A 101 0.10 -3.80 15.24
N GLN A 102 1.15 -4.19 14.51
CA GLN A 102 1.40 -3.65 13.18
C GLN A 102 1.47 -4.74 12.12
N PHE A 103 0.77 -4.52 11.03
CA PHE A 103 0.65 -5.42 9.88
C PHE A 103 0.83 -4.63 8.59
N VAL A 104 1.11 -5.34 7.50
CA VAL A 104 1.08 -4.78 6.14
C VAL A 104 0.05 -5.53 5.31
N TYR A 105 -0.75 -4.80 4.53
CA TYR A 105 -1.52 -5.37 3.43
C TYR A 105 -1.34 -4.52 2.17
N THR A 106 -0.65 -5.06 1.18
CA THR A 106 -0.18 -4.34 -0.01
C THR A 106 -0.51 -5.07 -1.31
N HIS A 107 -0.61 -4.30 -2.40
CA HIS A 107 -0.64 -4.84 -3.77
C HIS A 107 0.75 -5.21 -4.33
N LYS A 108 1.82 -5.03 -3.55
CA LYS A 108 3.13 -5.60 -3.90
C LYS A 108 3.10 -7.12 -3.76
N GLY A 109 3.96 -7.79 -4.55
CA GLY A 109 4.28 -9.20 -4.37
C GLY A 109 5.39 -9.43 -3.32
N LYS A 110 5.98 -10.61 -3.36
CA LYS A 110 7.06 -11.03 -2.42
C LYS A 110 8.28 -10.11 -2.40
N ASN A 111 8.47 -9.27 -3.42
CA ASN A 111 9.52 -8.25 -3.44
C ASN A 111 9.34 -7.18 -2.34
N ALA A 112 8.20 -7.14 -1.66
CA ALA A 112 8.01 -6.29 -0.48
C ALA A 112 9.02 -6.65 0.63
N TYR A 113 9.28 -7.94 0.87
CA TYR A 113 10.16 -8.39 1.95
C TYR A 113 11.58 -7.83 1.87
N PRO A 114 12.35 -8.02 0.78
CA PRO A 114 13.69 -7.47 0.68
C PRO A 114 13.71 -5.94 0.76
N ILE A 115 12.71 -5.23 0.22
CA ILE A 115 12.61 -3.77 0.33
C ILE A 115 12.48 -3.35 1.80
N LEU A 116 11.59 -3.99 2.56
CA LEU A 116 11.38 -3.67 3.98
C LEU A 116 12.59 -4.04 4.85
N GLU A 117 13.31 -5.11 4.49
CA GLU A 117 14.55 -5.52 5.14
C GLU A 117 15.68 -4.50 4.88
N ASP A 118 15.92 -4.13 3.62
CA ASP A 118 16.93 -3.14 3.21
C ASP A 118 16.68 -1.77 3.85
N LEU A 119 15.40 -1.38 3.98
CA LEU A 119 14.99 -0.15 4.67
C LEU A 119 15.00 -0.28 6.20
N GLY A 120 15.25 -1.47 6.75
CA GLY A 120 15.35 -1.73 8.18
C GLY A 120 14.04 -1.54 8.95
N ILE A 121 12.89 -1.81 8.30
CA ILE A 121 11.56 -1.70 8.90
C ILE A 121 10.77 -3.02 8.94
N LEU A 122 11.32 -4.11 8.38
CA LEU A 122 10.65 -5.41 8.36
C LEU A 122 10.22 -5.88 9.76
N SER A 123 11.05 -5.65 10.77
CA SER A 123 10.83 -6.12 12.14
C SER A 123 9.75 -5.38 12.93
N TYR A 124 9.13 -4.36 12.36
CA TYR A 124 7.97 -3.69 12.97
C TYR A 124 6.67 -4.46 12.77
N PHE A 125 6.60 -5.32 11.75
CA PHE A 125 5.36 -5.97 11.33
C PHE A 125 5.27 -7.40 11.84
N GLN A 126 4.10 -7.77 12.36
CA GLN A 126 3.80 -9.14 12.77
C GLN A 126 3.52 -10.04 11.56
N GLU A 127 2.89 -9.49 10.53
CA GLU A 127 2.64 -10.17 9.26
C GLU A 127 2.57 -9.18 8.11
N ILE A 128 2.99 -9.65 6.93
CA ILE A 128 2.92 -8.93 5.68
C ILE A 128 2.08 -9.73 4.69
N VAL A 129 0.92 -9.20 4.35
CA VAL A 129 0.03 -9.74 3.33
C VAL A 129 0.34 -9.06 2.00
N THR A 130 0.68 -9.86 1.00
CA THR A 130 1.03 -9.44 -0.36
C THR A 130 0.07 -10.06 -1.37
N THR A 131 0.19 -9.69 -2.65
CA THR A 131 -0.59 -10.34 -3.72
C THR A 131 -0.33 -11.85 -3.83
N ASP A 132 0.83 -12.33 -3.38
CA ASP A 132 1.19 -13.77 -3.42
C ASP A 132 0.42 -14.60 -2.38
N ASN A 133 -0.29 -13.98 -1.44
CA ASN A 133 -1.18 -14.68 -0.51
C ASN A 133 -2.48 -15.16 -1.17
N GLY A 134 -2.81 -14.66 -2.37
CA GLY A 134 -3.93 -15.13 -3.18
C GLY A 134 -5.30 -14.58 -2.77
N PHE A 135 -5.37 -13.60 -1.88
CA PHE A 135 -6.61 -12.91 -1.53
C PHE A 135 -7.11 -12.05 -2.67
N ARG A 136 -8.42 -11.81 -2.69
CA ARG A 136 -9.02 -10.83 -3.59
C ARG A 136 -8.40 -9.46 -3.34
N ARG A 137 -8.25 -8.69 -4.43
CA ARG A 137 -7.56 -7.39 -4.36
C ARG A 137 -8.41 -6.34 -3.65
N LYS A 138 -7.75 -5.38 -3.01
CA LYS A 138 -8.40 -4.17 -2.49
C LYS A 138 -9.30 -3.54 -3.58
N PRO A 139 -10.50 -3.08 -3.27
CA PRO A 139 -11.06 -2.83 -1.93
C PRO A 139 -11.81 -4.03 -1.31
N ASP A 140 -11.63 -5.27 -1.81
CA ASP A 140 -12.23 -6.45 -1.17
C ASP A 140 -11.62 -6.67 0.22
N PRO A 141 -12.42 -6.89 1.28
CA PRO A 141 -11.94 -6.96 2.64
C PRO A 141 -11.22 -8.26 3.02
N GLU A 142 -11.18 -9.26 2.15
CA GLU A 142 -10.71 -10.62 2.47
C GLU A 142 -9.33 -10.66 3.15
N GLY A 143 -8.36 -9.84 2.67
CA GLY A 143 -7.03 -9.79 3.29
C GLY A 143 -7.01 -9.13 4.66
N VAL A 144 -7.89 -8.16 4.91
CA VAL A 144 -8.08 -7.54 6.23
C VAL A 144 -8.82 -8.51 7.16
N ASP A 145 -9.88 -9.15 6.69
CA ASP A 145 -10.65 -10.15 7.46
C ASP A 145 -9.75 -11.30 7.93
N TYR A 146 -8.85 -11.76 7.06
CA TYR A 146 -7.84 -12.76 7.41
C TYR A 146 -6.96 -12.30 8.59
N LEU A 147 -6.46 -11.07 8.57
CA LEU A 147 -5.64 -10.52 9.66
C LEU A 147 -6.46 -10.38 10.95
N VAL A 148 -7.68 -9.84 10.84
CA VAL A 148 -8.60 -9.68 11.98
C VAL A 148 -8.89 -11.02 12.64
N ASP A 149 -9.24 -12.04 11.86
CA ASP A 149 -9.60 -13.36 12.38
C ASP A 149 -8.38 -14.08 12.97
N LYS A 150 -7.24 -14.06 12.27
CA LYS A 150 -6.02 -14.75 12.70
C LYS A 150 -5.45 -14.21 14.01
N TYR A 151 -5.45 -12.88 14.15
CA TYR A 151 -4.85 -12.20 15.29
C TYR A 151 -5.88 -11.76 16.34
N GLN A 152 -7.15 -12.10 16.13
CA GLN A 152 -8.28 -11.76 17.01
C GLN A 152 -8.32 -10.25 17.30
N LEU A 153 -8.21 -9.45 16.23
CA LEU A 153 -8.21 -7.99 16.33
C LEU A 153 -9.64 -7.46 16.54
N GLU A 154 -9.76 -6.44 17.37
CA GLU A 154 -11.02 -5.71 17.54
C GLU A 154 -11.19 -4.73 16.40
N ARG A 155 -12.26 -4.86 15.58
CA ARG A 155 -12.47 -4.00 14.41
C ARG A 155 -12.58 -2.52 14.76
N SER A 156 -13.19 -2.18 15.89
CA SER A 156 -13.31 -0.80 16.40
C SER A 156 -11.98 -0.17 16.82
N GLU A 157 -10.93 -0.98 17.03
CA GLU A 157 -9.58 -0.57 17.41
C GLU A 157 -8.55 -0.86 16.30
N THR A 158 -9.03 -1.24 15.10
CA THR A 158 -8.18 -1.56 13.95
C THR A 158 -8.34 -0.50 12.87
N TYR A 159 -7.22 -0.04 12.33
CA TYR A 159 -7.18 1.03 11.33
C TYR A 159 -6.35 0.60 10.13
N TYR A 160 -6.88 0.87 8.92
CA TYR A 160 -6.10 0.75 7.69
C TYR A 160 -5.51 2.12 7.33
N ILE A 161 -4.21 2.18 7.11
CA ILE A 161 -3.48 3.41 6.76
C ILE A 161 -3.03 3.33 5.31
N GLY A 162 -3.45 4.29 4.48
CA GLY A 162 -3.18 4.30 3.05
C GLY A 162 -3.15 5.70 2.43
N ASP A 163 -2.98 5.76 1.11
CA ASP A 163 -2.87 7.00 0.35
C ASP A 163 -3.91 7.14 -0.78
N ARG A 164 -4.74 6.11 -1.01
CA ARG A 164 -5.71 6.07 -2.11
C ARG A 164 -7.13 5.89 -1.62
N THR A 165 -8.11 6.28 -2.46
CA THR A 165 -9.53 6.08 -2.16
C THR A 165 -9.88 4.61 -1.93
N LEU A 166 -9.26 3.70 -2.68
CA LEU A 166 -9.50 2.26 -2.53
C LEU A 166 -9.07 1.70 -1.17
N ASP A 167 -8.16 2.37 -0.46
CA ASP A 167 -7.72 2.00 0.89
C ASP A 167 -8.79 2.38 1.91
N VAL A 168 -9.45 3.53 1.69
CA VAL A 168 -10.61 3.95 2.49
C VAL A 168 -11.79 3.02 2.23
N ASP A 169 -12.05 2.68 0.97
CA ASP A 169 -13.11 1.74 0.59
C ASP A 169 -12.86 0.34 1.18
N LEU A 170 -11.61 -0.09 1.23
CA LEU A 170 -11.22 -1.34 1.90
C LEU A 170 -11.56 -1.31 3.39
N ALA A 171 -11.19 -0.24 4.08
CA ALA A 171 -11.48 -0.10 5.52
C ALA A 171 -12.98 -0.10 5.79
N ASP A 172 -13.76 0.64 5.00
CA ASP A 172 -15.22 0.69 5.05
C ASP A 172 -15.83 -0.71 4.86
N ASN A 173 -15.41 -1.42 3.80
CA ASN A 173 -15.89 -2.77 3.49
C ASN A 173 -15.51 -3.79 4.58
N ALA A 174 -14.37 -3.60 5.24
CA ALA A 174 -13.92 -4.45 6.34
C ALA A 174 -14.53 -4.06 7.71
N GLY A 175 -15.26 -2.95 7.80
CA GLY A 175 -15.81 -2.44 9.06
C GLY A 175 -14.75 -2.05 10.08
N ILE A 176 -13.61 -1.48 9.63
CA ILE A 176 -12.53 -0.94 10.45
C ILE A 176 -12.35 0.55 10.18
N GLY A 177 -11.57 1.25 11.01
CA GLY A 177 -11.24 2.66 10.79
C GLY A 177 -10.28 2.83 9.60
N SER A 178 -10.34 4.01 8.96
CA SER A 178 -9.39 4.43 7.94
C SER A 178 -8.62 5.65 8.41
N ILE A 179 -7.33 5.70 8.09
CA ILE A 179 -6.48 6.90 8.19
C ILE A 179 -5.81 7.08 6.84
N ASN A 180 -6.05 8.23 6.18
CA ASN A 180 -5.61 8.40 4.79
C ASN A 180 -5.18 9.84 4.52
N PHE A 181 -4.33 10.05 3.53
CA PHE A 181 -3.92 11.38 3.10
C PHE A 181 -5.00 12.13 2.31
N LEU A 182 -6.11 11.47 1.96
CA LEU A 182 -7.21 12.05 1.21
C LEU A 182 -8.36 12.46 2.13
N ASP A 183 -9.01 13.56 1.79
CA ASP A 183 -10.30 13.96 2.37
C ASP A 183 -11.43 13.24 1.60
N TYR A 184 -11.67 11.99 1.98
CA TYR A 184 -12.64 11.11 1.32
C TYR A 184 -13.37 10.28 2.37
N LYS A 185 -14.70 10.16 2.28
CA LYS A 185 -15.57 9.45 3.25
C LYS A 185 -15.27 9.82 4.72
N PRO A 186 -15.53 11.06 5.17
CA PRO A 186 -15.15 11.52 6.51
C PRO A 186 -15.81 10.75 7.66
N ASP A 187 -16.90 10.02 7.39
CA ASP A 187 -17.57 9.17 8.40
C ASP A 187 -16.77 7.88 8.70
N VAL A 188 -15.86 7.48 7.83
CA VAL A 188 -15.02 6.29 7.95
C VAL A 188 -13.54 6.66 8.09
N ASN A 189 -13.14 7.71 7.40
CA ASN A 189 -11.74 8.09 7.21
C ASN A 189 -11.35 9.31 8.05
N HIS A 190 -10.24 9.18 8.77
CA HIS A 190 -9.52 10.29 9.36
C HIS A 190 -8.42 10.80 8.41
N SER A 191 -8.61 12.03 7.91
CA SER A 191 -7.67 12.65 6.97
C SER A 191 -6.43 13.19 7.69
N ILE A 192 -5.24 12.89 7.16
CA ILE A 192 -3.95 13.35 7.65
C ILE A 192 -3.17 14.06 6.54
N GLN A 193 -2.23 14.94 6.91
CA GLN A 193 -1.31 15.57 5.97
C GLN A 193 0.07 14.91 6.00
N ARG A 194 0.44 14.34 7.14
CA ARG A 194 1.72 13.66 7.39
C ARG A 194 1.50 12.45 8.29
N LEU A 195 2.39 11.48 8.21
CA LEU A 195 2.31 10.27 9.05
C LEU A 195 2.35 10.59 10.56
N ASP A 196 3.05 11.65 10.97
CA ASP A 196 3.09 12.09 12.37
C ASP A 196 1.73 12.54 12.91
N ASP A 197 0.79 12.95 12.05
CA ASP A 197 -0.54 13.40 12.47
C ASP A 197 -1.35 12.26 13.10
N ILE A 198 -1.00 11.00 12.80
CA ILE A 198 -1.60 9.80 13.41
C ILE A 198 -1.46 9.84 14.93
N ARG A 199 -0.33 10.30 15.47
CA ARG A 199 -0.11 10.40 16.92
C ARG A 199 -1.10 11.34 17.57
N PHE A 200 -1.29 12.52 16.99
CA PHE A 200 -2.20 13.55 17.53
C PHE A 200 -3.64 13.04 17.57
N TYR A 201 -4.08 12.34 16.55
CA TYR A 201 -5.40 11.72 16.51
C TYR A 201 -5.66 10.84 17.74
N PHE A 202 -4.69 10.00 18.14
CA PHE A 202 -4.85 9.10 19.27
C PHE A 202 -4.47 9.69 20.63
N GLU A 203 -3.75 10.80 20.68
CA GLU A 203 -3.45 11.51 21.92
C GLU A 203 -4.65 12.35 22.39
N GLU A 204 -5.42 12.91 21.46
CA GLU A 204 -6.67 13.64 21.78
C GLU A 204 -7.76 12.73 22.37
N GLU A 205 -7.83 11.46 21.98
CA GLU A 205 -8.75 10.48 22.55
C GLU A 205 -8.44 10.13 24.02
N LYS A 206 -7.21 10.37 24.48
CA LYS A 206 -6.78 10.10 25.87
C LYS A 206 -7.06 11.25 26.82
N SER A 207 -7.50 12.41 26.32
CA SER A 207 -7.73 13.64 27.09
C SER A 207 -9.18 13.85 27.42
#